data_5d1fb8734586e8dc4c2320275ba9fd80
#
_entry.id   5d1fb8734586e8dc4c2320275ba9fd80
#
_cell.length_a   1.000
_cell.length_b   1.000
_cell.length_c   1.000
_cell.angle_alpha   90.00
_cell.angle_beta   90.00
_cell.angle_gamma   90.00
#
_symmetry.space_group_name_H-M   'P 1'
#
loop_
_entity.id
_entity.type
_entity.pdbx_description
1 polymer ?
#
loop_
_entity_poly.entity_id
_entity_poly.type
_entity_poly.pdbx_seq_one_letter_code
_entity_poly.pdbx_strand_id
1 'polypeptide(L)'
;MEKQKITGSEALLKALIAEGVDTIFGYPGGQAIPIYDSLYDYRDQLRHVLVRHEQGATHAAQGYARVSGKVGVTLVTSGPGATNTITGIADALMDSTPMVVIAGQVPSPLLGTDAFQEVDVIGITQPITKWAYQIRKPEEIAWAVSRAFYIASTGRPGPVVLDLAKDAQVGLVDYEYMKVDYVRSYQPEPDIKKDRIKAAADLINEAKKPFCLVGQGVLLGGAEEELKAFLQKNDIPAGSTVLGLSALPTDFPLNKGMLGMHGNVGPNRKTNECDVLIAIGMRFDDRVTGDLKTYAKQAKIIHLDIDNSEIGKNVPVDVKVLGNAKHTIPMITALLEERKRPEWNAEFDRDEKEEYDKVIEKELYPTEGQLKMGEVVRKVSEATGNDAVLVTDVGQNQMMGVRYFKYKQTRSVVTSGGLGTMGFGLPAAMGAKFGAPDRTVCFFTGDGGMQMTIQELGTIMQEKLNVKIIILNNNFLGMVRQWQELFFHERYSNTIMENPDFVAIAKAYGIASRAVEKREELDDAIAEMLNHDGAYVLVANVETCGMVYPMVPAGGSVTNMIMGDEK
;
A
#
# COMPACT_ATOMS: atom_id res chain seq x y z
N MET A 1 -3.99 -36.20 -25.67
CA MET A 1 -3.36 -36.38 -24.32
C MET A 1 -4.42 -36.99 -23.42
N GLU A 2 -4.13 -38.12 -22.80
CA GLU A 2 -5.06 -38.67 -21.78
C GLU A 2 -5.26 -37.62 -20.69
N LYS A 3 -6.54 -37.34 -20.37
CA LYS A 3 -6.85 -36.44 -19.26
C LYS A 3 -6.39 -37.08 -17.96
N GLN A 4 -5.54 -36.40 -17.22
CA GLN A 4 -5.02 -36.90 -15.95
C GLN A 4 -6.10 -36.70 -14.88
N LYS A 5 -6.60 -37.80 -14.27
CA LYS A 5 -7.48 -37.74 -13.09
C LYS A 5 -6.67 -37.40 -11.86
N ILE A 6 -6.96 -36.24 -11.28
CA ILE A 6 -6.29 -35.73 -10.08
C ILE A 6 -7.32 -35.27 -9.05
N THR A 7 -6.89 -35.04 -7.81
CA THR A 7 -7.76 -34.45 -6.78
C THR A 7 -8.01 -32.97 -7.03
N GLY A 8 -9.12 -32.45 -6.48
CA GLY A 8 -9.38 -31.01 -6.56
C GLY A 8 -8.29 -30.17 -5.88
N SER A 9 -7.70 -30.68 -4.80
CA SER A 9 -6.54 -30.04 -4.15
C SER A 9 -5.35 -29.90 -5.09
N GLU A 10 -5.02 -30.97 -5.80
CA GLU A 10 -3.96 -30.95 -6.80
C GLU A 10 -4.31 -30.04 -7.99
N ALA A 11 -5.59 -30.05 -8.43
CA ALA A 11 -6.07 -29.15 -9.49
C ALA A 11 -5.93 -27.67 -9.10
N LEU A 12 -6.20 -27.31 -7.81
CA LEU A 12 -5.97 -25.98 -7.28
C LEU A 12 -4.50 -25.56 -7.43
N LEU A 13 -3.56 -26.39 -6.98
CA LEU A 13 -2.13 -26.06 -7.01
C LEU A 13 -1.62 -25.91 -8.43
N LYS A 14 -2.03 -26.81 -9.33
CA LYS A 14 -1.68 -26.71 -10.77
C LYS A 14 -2.26 -25.45 -11.41
N ALA A 15 -3.46 -25.05 -11.05
CA ALA A 15 -4.06 -23.80 -11.54
C ALA A 15 -3.33 -22.56 -11.01
N LEU A 16 -2.91 -22.54 -9.73
CA LEU A 16 -2.09 -21.47 -9.17
C LEU A 16 -0.73 -21.35 -9.87
N ILE A 17 -0.06 -22.47 -10.14
CA ILE A 17 1.19 -22.50 -10.90
C ILE A 17 0.97 -21.96 -12.33
N ALA A 18 -0.13 -22.34 -12.98
CA ALA A 18 -0.46 -21.85 -14.32
C ALA A 18 -0.74 -20.33 -14.35
N GLU A 19 -1.18 -19.73 -13.23
CA GLU A 19 -1.32 -18.28 -13.07
C GLU A 19 -0.02 -17.58 -12.63
N GLY A 20 1.10 -18.33 -12.52
CA GLY A 20 2.43 -17.78 -12.19
C GLY A 20 2.65 -17.50 -10.70
N VAL A 21 1.89 -18.17 -9.83
CA VAL A 21 2.11 -18.09 -8.38
C VAL A 21 3.38 -18.85 -8.03
N ASP A 22 4.23 -18.23 -7.23
CA ASP A 22 5.45 -18.82 -6.66
C ASP A 22 5.44 -18.84 -5.12
N THR A 23 4.62 -17.97 -4.50
CA THR A 23 4.58 -17.79 -3.05
C THR A 23 3.14 -17.69 -2.55
N ILE A 24 2.82 -18.44 -1.50
CA ILE A 24 1.54 -18.46 -0.80
C ILE A 24 1.78 -18.15 0.66
N PHE A 25 1.03 -17.21 1.22
CA PHE A 25 1.05 -16.90 2.66
C PHE A 25 -0.16 -17.56 3.32
N GLY A 26 0.02 -18.30 4.42
CA GLY A 26 -1.12 -18.99 4.96
C GLY A 26 -0.89 -19.67 6.29
N TYR A 27 -1.98 -20.29 6.77
CA TYR A 27 -1.99 -21.04 8.01
C TYR A 27 -2.84 -22.32 7.85
N PRO A 28 -2.29 -23.52 8.11
CA PRO A 28 -3.01 -24.78 7.95
C PRO A 28 -4.11 -24.94 9.01
N GLY A 29 -5.18 -25.64 8.63
CA GLY A 29 -6.25 -26.03 9.55
C GLY A 29 -7.15 -27.09 8.96
N GLY A 30 -8.06 -27.63 9.75
CA GLY A 30 -8.82 -28.87 9.50
C GLY A 30 -9.51 -28.97 8.14
N GLN A 31 -10.06 -27.87 7.65
CA GLN A 31 -10.79 -27.86 6.37
C GLN A 31 -9.90 -27.56 5.15
N ALA A 32 -8.61 -27.29 5.35
CA ALA A 32 -7.64 -27.09 4.28
C ALA A 32 -6.58 -28.22 4.21
N ILE A 33 -6.62 -29.21 5.11
CA ILE A 33 -5.65 -30.31 5.17
C ILE A 33 -5.42 -30.98 3.80
N PRO A 34 -6.43 -31.31 2.99
CA PRO A 34 -6.17 -31.94 1.69
C PRO A 34 -5.35 -31.07 0.73
N ILE A 35 -5.49 -29.74 0.83
CA ILE A 35 -4.68 -28.80 0.02
C ILE A 35 -3.23 -28.82 0.52
N TYR A 36 -3.02 -28.77 1.83
CA TYR A 36 -1.69 -28.82 2.43
C TYR A 36 -0.98 -30.16 2.22
N ASP A 37 -1.72 -31.26 2.19
CA ASP A 37 -1.21 -32.59 1.83
C ASP A 37 -0.67 -32.58 0.39
N SER A 38 -1.49 -32.13 -0.57
CA SER A 38 -1.06 -32.01 -1.96
C SER A 38 0.12 -31.04 -2.13
N LEU A 39 0.15 -29.95 -1.34
CA LEU A 39 1.23 -28.94 -1.43
C LEU A 39 2.62 -29.52 -1.10
N TYR A 40 2.68 -30.62 -0.32
CA TYR A 40 3.93 -31.31 -0.05
C TYR A 40 4.65 -31.76 -1.33
N ASP A 41 3.92 -32.16 -2.36
CA ASP A 41 4.47 -32.63 -3.64
C ASP A 41 4.85 -31.45 -4.58
N TYR A 42 4.35 -30.24 -4.30
CA TYR A 42 4.58 -29.04 -5.12
C TYR A 42 5.51 -27.99 -4.48
N ARG A 43 6.13 -28.31 -3.33
CA ARG A 43 6.98 -27.39 -2.56
C ARG A 43 8.17 -26.79 -3.31
N ASP A 44 8.64 -27.46 -4.37
CA ASP A 44 9.73 -26.98 -5.21
C ASP A 44 9.25 -25.91 -6.23
N GLN A 45 7.94 -25.79 -6.46
CA GLN A 45 7.31 -24.83 -7.38
C GLN A 45 6.50 -23.76 -6.66
N LEU A 46 5.92 -24.10 -5.51
CA LEU A 46 5.09 -23.23 -4.68
C LEU A 46 5.67 -23.14 -3.28
N ARG A 47 6.26 -22.00 -2.94
CA ARG A 47 6.69 -21.73 -1.58
C ARG A 47 5.49 -21.39 -0.72
N HIS A 48 5.28 -22.10 0.38
CA HIS A 48 4.32 -21.72 1.41
C HIS A 48 5.02 -21.07 2.59
N VAL A 49 4.60 -19.87 2.96
CA VAL A 49 5.09 -19.12 4.12
C VAL A 49 4.11 -19.29 5.26
N LEU A 50 4.55 -19.97 6.32
CA LEU A 50 3.73 -20.18 7.51
C LEU A 50 3.74 -18.94 8.40
N VAL A 51 2.67 -18.17 8.34
CA VAL A 51 2.43 -17.01 9.21
C VAL A 51 2.06 -17.43 10.63
N ARG A 52 1.90 -16.48 11.54
CA ARG A 52 1.46 -16.75 12.92
C ARG A 52 0.00 -16.36 13.18
N HIS A 53 -0.59 -15.64 12.22
CA HIS A 53 -2.00 -15.25 12.24
C HIS A 53 -2.48 -14.99 10.80
N GLU A 54 -3.71 -15.35 10.47
CA GLU A 54 -4.24 -15.25 9.09
C GLU A 54 -4.36 -13.80 8.60
N GLN A 55 -4.56 -12.83 9.49
CA GLN A 55 -4.45 -11.41 9.18
C GLN A 55 -3.06 -11.09 8.65
N GLY A 56 -2.01 -11.65 9.28
CA GLY A 56 -0.63 -11.51 8.82
C GLY A 56 -0.43 -12.06 7.40
N ALA A 57 -1.09 -13.17 7.04
CA ALA A 57 -1.04 -13.72 5.69
C ALA A 57 -1.57 -12.75 4.63
N THR A 58 -2.71 -12.10 4.90
CA THR A 58 -3.30 -11.13 3.96
C THR A 58 -2.47 -9.86 3.81
N HIS A 59 -1.87 -9.36 4.90
CA HIS A 59 -0.98 -8.19 4.82
C HIS A 59 0.36 -8.54 4.13
N ALA A 60 0.91 -9.74 4.36
CA ALA A 60 2.09 -10.21 3.65
C ALA A 60 1.80 -10.36 2.13
N ALA A 61 0.65 -10.92 1.76
CA ALA A 61 0.23 -11.01 0.36
C ALA A 61 0.12 -9.61 -0.30
N GLN A 62 -0.34 -8.60 0.44
CA GLN A 62 -0.37 -7.22 -0.05
C GLN A 62 1.04 -6.64 -0.22
N GLY A 63 1.93 -6.81 0.76
CA GLY A 63 3.31 -6.36 0.67
C GLY A 63 4.02 -6.97 -0.55
N TYR A 64 3.84 -8.28 -0.75
CA TYR A 64 4.34 -8.99 -1.93
C TYR A 64 3.78 -8.40 -3.24
N ALA A 65 2.47 -8.19 -3.32
CA ALA A 65 1.84 -7.69 -4.54
C ALA A 65 2.30 -6.27 -4.90
N ARG A 66 2.45 -5.39 -3.93
CA ARG A 66 2.82 -3.98 -4.16
C ARG A 66 4.23 -3.82 -4.72
N VAL A 67 5.19 -4.62 -4.26
CA VAL A 67 6.58 -4.52 -4.73
C VAL A 67 6.84 -5.34 -5.98
N SER A 68 6.23 -6.54 -6.10
CA SER A 68 6.44 -7.44 -7.23
C SER A 68 5.57 -7.12 -8.45
N GLY A 69 4.41 -6.45 -8.23
CA GLY A 69 3.39 -6.28 -9.26
C GLY A 69 2.58 -7.54 -9.58
N LYS A 70 2.80 -8.65 -8.87
CA LYS A 70 2.07 -9.91 -9.01
C LYS A 70 0.84 -9.92 -8.10
N VAL A 71 -0.08 -10.86 -8.33
CA VAL A 71 -1.21 -11.10 -7.43
C VAL A 71 -0.71 -11.78 -6.15
N GLY A 72 -1.04 -11.22 -4.98
CA GLY A 72 -0.76 -11.86 -3.69
C GLY A 72 -1.72 -13.02 -3.42
N VAL A 73 -1.24 -14.13 -2.85
CA VAL A 73 -2.07 -15.31 -2.59
C VAL A 73 -2.05 -15.68 -1.11
N THR A 74 -3.24 -15.90 -0.55
CA THR A 74 -3.42 -16.34 0.84
C THR A 74 -4.20 -17.65 0.88
N LEU A 75 -3.75 -18.60 1.71
CA LEU A 75 -4.42 -19.89 1.92
C LEU A 75 -4.69 -20.11 3.41
N VAL A 76 -5.97 -20.24 3.79
CA VAL A 76 -6.40 -20.38 5.17
C VAL A 76 -7.46 -21.47 5.32
N THR A 77 -7.77 -21.85 6.54
CA THR A 77 -8.88 -22.77 6.85
C THR A 77 -10.21 -22.03 7.00
N SER A 78 -11.29 -22.77 7.23
CA SER A 78 -12.64 -22.26 7.49
C SER A 78 -12.78 -21.54 8.84
N GLY A 79 -13.95 -21.00 9.09
CA GLY A 79 -14.32 -20.39 10.37
C GLY A 79 -13.36 -19.28 10.76
N PRO A 80 -12.66 -19.41 11.92
CA PRO A 80 -11.75 -18.38 12.39
C PRO A 80 -10.60 -18.09 11.41
N GLY A 81 -10.14 -19.08 10.64
CA GLY A 81 -9.12 -18.86 9.61
C GLY A 81 -9.60 -17.89 8.55
N ALA A 82 -10.80 -18.08 8.02
CA ALA A 82 -11.40 -17.16 7.05
C ALA A 82 -11.74 -15.79 7.67
N THR A 83 -12.35 -15.74 8.85
CA THR A 83 -12.75 -14.47 9.48
C THR A 83 -11.55 -13.61 9.88
N ASN A 84 -10.44 -14.21 10.26
CA ASN A 84 -9.20 -13.47 10.55
C ASN A 84 -8.60 -12.76 9.31
N THR A 85 -9.02 -13.10 8.09
CA THR A 85 -8.55 -12.44 6.86
C THR A 85 -9.31 -11.15 6.53
N ILE A 86 -10.45 -10.90 7.15
CA ILE A 86 -11.42 -9.86 6.77
C ILE A 86 -10.80 -8.45 6.75
N THR A 87 -10.06 -8.09 7.79
CA THR A 87 -9.38 -6.79 7.84
C THR A 87 -8.42 -6.62 6.66
N GLY A 88 -7.61 -7.63 6.35
CA GLY A 88 -6.66 -7.52 5.24
C GLY A 88 -7.33 -7.55 3.86
N ILE A 89 -8.46 -8.23 3.70
CA ILE A 89 -9.26 -8.18 2.47
C ILE A 89 -9.85 -6.78 2.27
N ALA A 90 -10.42 -6.19 3.32
CA ALA A 90 -10.97 -4.83 3.27
C ALA A 90 -9.87 -3.79 2.96
N ASP A 91 -8.69 -3.94 3.56
CA ASP A 91 -7.52 -3.10 3.30
C ASP A 91 -7.08 -3.21 1.83
N ALA A 92 -6.99 -4.41 1.30
CA ALA A 92 -6.65 -4.65 -0.10
C ALA A 92 -7.65 -4.03 -1.08
N LEU A 93 -8.95 -4.04 -0.75
CA LEU A 93 -9.98 -3.39 -1.57
C LEU A 93 -9.81 -1.86 -1.56
N MET A 94 -9.63 -1.27 -0.39
CA MET A 94 -9.45 0.17 -0.24
C MET A 94 -8.25 0.71 -1.00
N ASP A 95 -7.16 -0.07 -1.01
CA ASP A 95 -5.90 0.28 -1.66
C ASP A 95 -5.73 -0.34 -3.05
N SER A 96 -6.77 -0.94 -3.60
CA SER A 96 -6.75 -1.54 -4.95
C SER A 96 -5.59 -2.55 -5.15
N THR A 97 -5.28 -3.34 -4.12
CA THR A 97 -4.19 -4.32 -4.16
C THR A 97 -4.72 -5.65 -4.71
N PRO A 98 -4.14 -6.20 -5.81
CA PRO A 98 -4.57 -7.47 -6.35
C PRO A 98 -4.21 -8.62 -5.40
N MET A 99 -5.23 -9.36 -4.94
CA MET A 99 -5.06 -10.46 -3.99
C MET A 99 -6.11 -11.55 -4.24
N VAL A 100 -5.71 -12.82 -4.11
CA VAL A 100 -6.61 -13.97 -4.10
C VAL A 100 -6.50 -14.66 -2.75
N VAL A 101 -7.60 -14.72 -2.01
CA VAL A 101 -7.71 -15.42 -0.73
C VAL A 101 -8.46 -16.74 -0.96
N ILE A 102 -7.86 -17.84 -0.56
CA ILE A 102 -8.42 -19.18 -0.66
C ILE A 102 -8.71 -19.66 0.76
N ALA A 103 -9.98 -19.86 1.07
CA ALA A 103 -10.42 -20.43 2.33
C ALA A 103 -10.89 -21.88 2.12
N GLY A 104 -10.35 -22.82 2.88
CA GLY A 104 -10.97 -24.15 2.96
C GLY A 104 -12.30 -24.05 3.70
N GLN A 105 -13.28 -24.88 3.29
CA GLN A 105 -14.63 -24.87 3.87
C GLN A 105 -15.08 -26.29 4.25
N VAL A 106 -16.07 -26.39 5.10
CA VAL A 106 -16.71 -27.67 5.45
C VAL A 106 -17.24 -28.35 4.19
N PRO A 107 -17.46 -29.70 4.19
CA PRO A 107 -18.09 -30.40 3.08
C PRO A 107 -19.46 -29.80 2.72
N SER A 108 -19.81 -29.77 1.43
CA SER A 108 -21.03 -29.14 0.90
C SER A 108 -22.31 -29.53 1.62
N PRO A 109 -22.52 -30.81 2.07
CA PRO A 109 -23.72 -31.20 2.83
C PRO A 109 -23.84 -30.55 4.22
N LEU A 110 -22.74 -30.00 4.76
CA LEU A 110 -22.71 -29.36 6.08
C LEU A 110 -22.86 -27.83 6.01
N LEU A 111 -22.89 -27.26 4.81
CA LEU A 111 -23.06 -25.82 4.64
C LEU A 111 -24.45 -25.37 5.10
N GLY A 112 -24.51 -24.34 5.95
CA GLY A 112 -25.73 -23.78 6.53
C GLY A 112 -26.30 -24.63 7.66
N THR A 113 -25.51 -25.51 8.29
CA THR A 113 -25.94 -26.38 9.39
C THR A 113 -25.32 -26.02 10.74
N ASP A 114 -24.58 -24.90 10.83
CA ASP A 114 -23.77 -24.51 11.99
C ASP A 114 -22.73 -25.58 12.37
N ALA A 115 -22.16 -26.23 11.36
CA ALA A 115 -21.11 -27.23 11.55
C ALA A 115 -19.86 -26.61 12.21
N PHE A 116 -19.06 -27.46 12.88
CA PHE A 116 -17.84 -26.99 13.54
C PHE A 116 -16.91 -26.25 12.56
N GLN A 117 -16.55 -25.02 12.92
CA GLN A 117 -15.74 -24.09 12.10
C GLN A 117 -16.39 -23.72 10.76
N GLU A 118 -17.69 -23.79 10.62
CA GLU A 118 -18.40 -23.18 9.50
C GLU A 118 -18.63 -21.68 9.74
N VAL A 119 -18.57 -20.92 8.68
CA VAL A 119 -19.01 -19.51 8.60
C VAL A 119 -19.41 -19.20 7.16
N ASP A 120 -20.38 -18.32 6.96
CA ASP A 120 -20.73 -17.81 5.62
C ASP A 120 -19.64 -16.84 5.10
N VAL A 121 -18.58 -17.44 4.55
CA VAL A 121 -17.43 -16.70 4.01
C VAL A 121 -17.86 -15.76 2.88
N ILE A 122 -18.78 -16.20 2.02
CA ILE A 122 -19.25 -15.42 0.88
C ILE A 122 -20.04 -14.18 1.36
N GLY A 123 -20.99 -14.38 2.29
CA GLY A 123 -21.78 -13.28 2.85
C GLY A 123 -20.92 -12.22 3.55
N ILE A 124 -19.88 -12.64 4.29
CA ILE A 124 -18.98 -11.72 4.99
C ILE A 124 -18.05 -10.98 4.03
N THR A 125 -17.57 -11.63 2.97
CA THR A 125 -16.54 -11.08 2.08
C THR A 125 -17.11 -10.35 0.86
N GLN A 126 -18.35 -10.57 0.50
CA GLN A 126 -18.99 -9.96 -0.68
C GLN A 126 -18.85 -8.42 -0.73
N PRO A 127 -19.08 -7.65 0.36
CA PRO A 127 -18.99 -6.19 0.32
C PRO A 127 -17.56 -5.66 0.27
N ILE A 128 -16.56 -6.48 0.52
CA ILE A 128 -15.14 -6.10 0.61
C ILE A 128 -14.27 -6.77 -0.46
N THR A 129 -14.89 -7.34 -1.52
CA THR A 129 -14.18 -8.01 -2.61
C THR A 129 -14.71 -7.57 -3.98
N LYS A 130 -13.91 -7.75 -5.01
CA LYS A 130 -14.38 -7.62 -6.40
C LYS A 130 -15.24 -8.80 -6.82
N TRP A 131 -14.95 -9.99 -6.28
CA TRP A 131 -15.69 -11.22 -6.49
C TRP A 131 -15.41 -12.19 -5.35
N ALA A 132 -16.46 -12.90 -4.94
CA ALA A 132 -16.36 -14.02 -3.99
C ALA A 132 -17.12 -15.21 -4.56
N TYR A 133 -16.56 -16.41 -4.48
CA TYR A 133 -17.16 -17.60 -5.06
C TYR A 133 -16.94 -18.83 -4.18
N GLN A 134 -18.04 -19.57 -3.92
CA GLN A 134 -17.99 -20.84 -3.20
C GLN A 134 -17.90 -22.00 -4.19
N ILE A 135 -16.77 -22.73 -4.17
CA ILE A 135 -16.49 -23.88 -5.01
C ILE A 135 -16.98 -25.16 -4.32
N ARG A 136 -17.93 -25.85 -4.94
CA ARG A 136 -18.55 -27.07 -4.39
C ARG A 136 -18.21 -28.33 -5.17
N LYS A 137 -17.64 -28.21 -6.36
CA LYS A 137 -17.29 -29.33 -7.22
C LYS A 137 -15.84 -29.19 -7.70
N PRO A 138 -15.09 -30.30 -7.82
CA PRO A 138 -13.71 -30.26 -8.25
C PRO A 138 -13.53 -29.71 -9.68
N GLU A 139 -14.54 -29.88 -10.55
CA GLU A 139 -14.54 -29.38 -11.93
C GLU A 139 -14.54 -27.85 -12.03
N GLU A 140 -15.01 -27.16 -10.97
CA GLU A 140 -15.07 -25.70 -10.95
C GLU A 140 -13.73 -25.05 -10.61
N ILE A 141 -12.77 -25.79 -10.02
CA ILE A 141 -11.57 -25.23 -9.39
C ILE A 141 -10.69 -24.49 -10.40
N ALA A 142 -10.30 -25.15 -11.49
CA ALA A 142 -9.40 -24.55 -12.47
C ALA A 142 -9.99 -23.28 -13.10
N TRP A 143 -11.28 -23.30 -13.44
CA TRP A 143 -12.01 -22.14 -13.94
C TRP A 143 -12.11 -21.02 -12.90
N ALA A 144 -12.46 -21.35 -11.65
CA ALA A 144 -12.63 -20.36 -10.59
C ALA A 144 -11.31 -19.67 -10.26
N VAL A 145 -10.19 -20.40 -10.22
CA VAL A 145 -8.85 -19.85 -10.02
C VAL A 145 -8.50 -18.88 -11.14
N SER A 146 -8.61 -19.31 -12.39
CA SER A 146 -8.28 -18.45 -13.53
C SER A 146 -9.13 -17.16 -13.56
N ARG A 147 -10.44 -17.31 -13.29
CA ARG A 147 -11.37 -16.18 -13.19
C ARG A 147 -11.00 -15.25 -12.02
N ALA A 148 -10.58 -15.79 -10.88
CA ALA A 148 -10.18 -15.02 -9.72
C ALA A 148 -8.95 -14.14 -10.04
N PHE A 149 -7.94 -14.71 -10.68
CA PHE A 149 -6.74 -13.96 -11.08
C PHE A 149 -7.05 -12.90 -12.12
N TYR A 150 -7.87 -13.21 -13.12
CA TYR A 150 -8.33 -12.23 -14.10
C TYR A 150 -9.05 -11.04 -13.46
N ILE A 151 -10.01 -11.29 -12.56
CA ILE A 151 -10.76 -10.23 -11.89
C ILE A 151 -9.87 -9.46 -10.90
N ALA A 152 -8.99 -10.13 -10.14
CA ALA A 152 -8.13 -9.49 -9.16
C ALA A 152 -7.13 -8.51 -9.80
N SER A 153 -6.57 -8.86 -10.97
CA SER A 153 -5.46 -8.12 -11.59
C SER A 153 -5.87 -7.11 -12.65
N THR A 154 -7.10 -7.18 -13.18
CA THR A 154 -7.53 -6.33 -14.31
C THR A 154 -8.50 -5.22 -13.89
N GLY A 155 -8.66 -4.20 -14.73
CA GLY A 155 -9.41 -2.99 -14.40
C GLY A 155 -8.78 -2.27 -13.22
N ARG A 156 -9.59 -1.77 -12.27
CA ARG A 156 -9.09 -1.39 -10.96
C ARG A 156 -8.80 -2.67 -10.18
N PRO A 157 -7.54 -2.99 -9.82
CA PRO A 157 -7.21 -4.22 -9.11
C PRO A 157 -7.89 -4.31 -7.73
N GLY A 158 -7.94 -5.52 -7.15
CA GLY A 158 -8.50 -5.69 -5.82
C GLY A 158 -8.63 -7.16 -5.43
N PRO A 159 -9.09 -7.45 -4.21
CA PRO A 159 -9.17 -8.80 -3.66
C PRO A 159 -10.33 -9.61 -4.25
N VAL A 160 -10.07 -10.92 -4.35
CA VAL A 160 -11.05 -11.96 -4.68
C VAL A 160 -10.95 -13.06 -3.64
N VAL A 161 -12.09 -13.66 -3.27
CA VAL A 161 -12.15 -14.77 -2.31
C VAL A 161 -12.72 -16.02 -2.98
N LEU A 162 -12.03 -17.15 -2.79
CA LEU A 162 -12.48 -18.48 -3.17
C LEU A 162 -12.70 -19.30 -1.89
N ASP A 163 -13.94 -19.72 -1.66
CA ASP A 163 -14.35 -20.56 -0.55
C ASP A 163 -14.51 -22.00 -1.04
N LEU A 164 -13.57 -22.89 -0.66
CA LEU A 164 -13.40 -24.21 -1.28
C LEU A 164 -13.89 -25.34 -0.37
N ALA A 165 -15.06 -25.90 -0.68
CA ALA A 165 -15.64 -26.99 0.07
C ALA A 165 -14.75 -28.24 0.08
N LYS A 166 -14.70 -28.97 1.22
CA LYS A 166 -13.78 -30.08 1.43
C LYS A 166 -14.03 -31.24 0.48
N ASP A 167 -15.27 -31.51 0.12
CA ASP A 167 -15.64 -32.55 -0.86
C ASP A 167 -15.12 -32.17 -2.27
N ALA A 168 -15.10 -30.90 -2.63
CA ALA A 168 -14.46 -30.46 -3.85
C ALA A 168 -12.93 -30.61 -3.80
N GLN A 169 -12.29 -30.44 -2.64
CA GLN A 169 -10.85 -30.63 -2.47
C GLN A 169 -10.42 -32.08 -2.71
N VAL A 170 -11.18 -33.05 -2.19
CA VAL A 170 -10.85 -34.48 -2.28
C VAL A 170 -11.42 -35.18 -3.50
N GLY A 171 -12.45 -34.60 -4.14
CA GLY A 171 -13.08 -35.12 -5.34
C GLY A 171 -12.09 -35.24 -6.51
N LEU A 172 -12.31 -36.25 -7.36
CA LEU A 172 -11.47 -36.48 -8.55
C LEU A 172 -12.02 -35.72 -9.75
N VAL A 173 -11.13 -35.11 -10.53
CA VAL A 173 -11.45 -34.36 -11.74
C VAL A 173 -10.53 -34.73 -12.90
N ASP A 174 -11.08 -34.74 -14.11
CA ASP A 174 -10.29 -34.74 -15.34
C ASP A 174 -9.74 -33.32 -15.56
N TYR A 175 -8.50 -33.08 -15.09
CA TYR A 175 -7.93 -31.74 -15.05
C TYR A 175 -7.64 -31.19 -16.44
N GLU A 176 -8.18 -30.02 -16.70
CA GLU A 176 -7.87 -29.18 -17.84
C GLU A 176 -7.83 -27.72 -17.40
N TYR A 177 -6.73 -27.03 -17.67
CA TYR A 177 -6.60 -25.61 -17.38
C TYR A 177 -6.85 -24.78 -18.64
N MET A 178 -7.80 -23.85 -18.56
CA MET A 178 -8.04 -22.84 -19.58
C MET A 178 -7.98 -21.46 -18.93
N LYS A 179 -7.15 -20.60 -19.47
CA LYS A 179 -7.03 -19.22 -19.00
C LYS A 179 -8.29 -18.44 -19.33
N VAL A 180 -8.88 -17.80 -18.33
CA VAL A 180 -10.00 -16.87 -18.49
C VAL A 180 -9.44 -15.52 -18.91
N ASP A 181 -9.87 -15.01 -20.05
CA ASP A 181 -9.54 -13.70 -20.61
C ASP A 181 -10.78 -12.80 -20.80
N TYR A 182 -11.95 -13.34 -20.50
CA TYR A 182 -13.22 -12.64 -20.60
C TYR A 182 -14.21 -13.07 -19.52
N VAL A 183 -14.88 -12.09 -18.94
CA VAL A 183 -16.02 -12.29 -18.03
C VAL A 183 -17.18 -11.44 -18.51
N ARG A 184 -18.32 -12.08 -18.77
CA ARG A 184 -19.54 -11.38 -19.20
C ARG A 184 -19.89 -10.21 -18.25
N SER A 185 -20.19 -9.05 -18.78
CA SER A 185 -20.53 -7.82 -18.05
C SER A 185 -19.37 -7.21 -17.23
N TYR A 186 -18.13 -7.66 -17.42
CA TYR A 186 -16.96 -7.06 -16.85
C TYR A 186 -16.05 -6.52 -17.96
N GLN A 187 -15.85 -5.22 -17.99
CA GLN A 187 -15.01 -4.53 -18.97
C GLN A 187 -13.83 -3.86 -18.26
N PRO A 188 -12.70 -4.57 -18.10
CA PRO A 188 -11.55 -4.03 -17.37
C PRO A 188 -10.80 -2.92 -18.11
N GLU A 189 -10.84 -2.91 -19.44
CA GLU A 189 -10.25 -1.87 -20.28
C GLU A 189 -11.39 -1.09 -20.96
N PRO A 190 -11.76 0.08 -20.44
CA PRO A 190 -12.80 0.90 -21.02
C PRO A 190 -12.35 1.55 -22.34
N ASP A 191 -13.30 1.82 -23.22
CA ASP A 191 -13.03 2.48 -24.49
C ASP A 191 -12.54 3.91 -24.31
N ILE A 192 -11.34 4.21 -24.79
CA ILE A 192 -10.75 5.55 -24.71
C ILE A 192 -11.39 6.47 -25.78
N LYS A 193 -12.00 7.55 -25.34
CA LYS A 193 -12.65 8.53 -26.22
C LYS A 193 -11.66 9.60 -26.69
N LYS A 194 -11.37 9.64 -27.99
CA LYS A 194 -10.41 10.58 -28.60
C LYS A 194 -10.77 12.05 -28.41
N ASP A 195 -12.05 12.39 -28.39
CA ASP A 195 -12.53 13.74 -28.12
C ASP A 195 -12.17 14.20 -26.69
N ARG A 196 -12.19 13.29 -25.71
CA ARG A 196 -11.79 13.56 -24.34
C ARG A 196 -10.28 13.72 -24.18
N ILE A 197 -9.50 12.91 -24.90
CA ILE A 197 -8.05 13.07 -24.99
C ILE A 197 -7.69 14.45 -25.55
N LYS A 198 -8.36 14.85 -26.67
CA LYS A 198 -8.14 16.17 -27.27
C LYS A 198 -8.53 17.30 -26.32
N ALA A 199 -9.70 17.22 -25.69
CA ALA A 199 -10.16 18.25 -24.74
C ALA A 199 -9.20 18.41 -23.55
N ALA A 200 -8.64 17.30 -23.03
CA ALA A 200 -7.62 17.36 -21.98
C ALA A 200 -6.34 18.05 -22.47
N ALA A 201 -5.85 17.68 -23.64
CA ALA A 201 -4.64 18.29 -24.22
C ALA A 201 -4.83 19.80 -24.52
N ASP A 202 -5.99 20.19 -25.05
CA ASP A 202 -6.31 21.60 -25.34
C ASP A 202 -6.27 22.43 -24.04
N LEU A 203 -6.92 21.95 -22.95
CA LEU A 203 -6.89 22.63 -21.64
C LEU A 203 -5.47 22.77 -21.09
N ILE A 204 -4.65 21.72 -21.19
CA ILE A 204 -3.26 21.75 -20.71
C ILE A 204 -2.41 22.72 -21.53
N ASN A 205 -2.61 22.76 -22.85
CA ASN A 205 -1.90 23.67 -23.73
C ASN A 205 -2.27 25.15 -23.46
N GLU A 206 -3.51 25.43 -23.05
CA GLU A 206 -3.95 26.78 -22.68
C GLU A 206 -3.51 27.21 -21.28
N ALA A 207 -3.23 26.24 -20.39
CA ALA A 207 -2.93 26.50 -18.99
C ALA A 207 -1.68 27.35 -18.79
N LYS A 208 -1.74 28.25 -17.82
CA LYS A 208 -0.59 29.04 -17.34
C LYS A 208 0.05 28.39 -16.12
N LYS A 209 -0.75 27.78 -15.26
CA LYS A 209 -0.36 27.19 -13.98
C LYS A 209 -0.91 25.75 -13.85
N PRO A 210 -0.57 24.80 -14.76
CA PRO A 210 -1.02 23.43 -14.61
C PRO A 210 -0.34 22.75 -13.44
N PHE A 211 -1.06 21.88 -12.73
CA PHE A 211 -0.52 21.05 -11.65
C PHE A 211 -1.03 19.62 -11.77
N CYS A 212 -0.13 18.63 -11.64
CA CYS A 212 -0.47 17.22 -11.77
C CYS A 212 -0.52 16.54 -10.40
N LEU A 213 -1.63 15.85 -10.10
CA LEU A 213 -1.79 14.99 -8.94
C LEU A 213 -1.59 13.54 -9.36
N VAL A 214 -0.59 12.89 -8.77
CA VAL A 214 -0.17 11.53 -9.09
C VAL A 214 -0.71 10.57 -8.05
N GLY A 215 -1.62 9.68 -8.45
CA GLY A 215 -2.15 8.63 -7.61
C GLY A 215 -1.54 7.26 -7.89
N GLN A 216 -1.98 6.26 -7.12
CA GLN A 216 -1.53 4.87 -7.23
C GLN A 216 -1.84 4.25 -8.61
N GLY A 217 -2.86 4.75 -9.31
CA GLY A 217 -3.24 4.24 -10.63
C GLY A 217 -2.11 4.34 -11.67
N VAL A 218 -1.14 5.23 -11.47
CA VAL A 218 0.08 5.29 -12.31
C VAL A 218 0.93 4.04 -12.08
N LEU A 219 1.18 3.65 -10.83
CA LEU A 219 1.95 2.46 -10.44
C LEU A 219 1.22 1.16 -10.86
N LEU A 220 -0.09 1.10 -10.62
CA LEU A 220 -0.91 -0.05 -10.98
C LEU A 220 -1.01 -0.25 -12.49
N GLY A 221 -1.04 0.85 -13.25
CA GLY A 221 -1.02 0.84 -14.71
C GLY A 221 0.36 0.62 -15.33
N GLY A 222 1.44 0.70 -14.54
CA GLY A 222 2.82 0.66 -15.06
C GLY A 222 3.14 1.85 -15.98
N ALA A 223 2.63 3.04 -15.65
CA ALA A 223 2.68 4.24 -16.49
C ALA A 223 3.71 5.29 -16.04
N GLU A 224 4.74 4.88 -15.28
CA GLU A 224 5.71 5.77 -14.65
C GLU A 224 6.57 6.51 -15.69
N GLU A 225 7.02 5.84 -16.73
CA GLU A 225 7.83 6.45 -17.79
C GLU A 225 6.97 7.38 -18.67
N GLU A 226 5.74 6.99 -18.96
CA GLU A 226 4.79 7.83 -19.68
C GLU A 226 4.45 9.10 -18.89
N LEU A 227 4.32 8.98 -17.55
CA LEU A 227 4.13 10.13 -16.66
C LEU A 227 5.33 11.10 -16.73
N LYS A 228 6.55 10.59 -16.61
CA LYS A 228 7.77 11.43 -16.71
C LYS A 228 7.82 12.19 -18.04
N ALA A 229 7.59 11.50 -19.15
CA ALA A 229 7.56 12.13 -20.48
C ALA A 229 6.47 13.19 -20.62
N PHE A 230 5.29 12.92 -20.07
CA PHE A 230 4.15 13.86 -20.03
C PHE A 230 4.51 15.15 -19.26
N LEU A 231 5.04 15.01 -18.05
CA LEU A 231 5.41 16.14 -17.21
C LEU A 231 6.52 16.97 -17.84
N GLN A 232 7.55 16.32 -18.38
CA GLN A 232 8.71 16.99 -18.99
C GLN A 232 8.34 17.76 -20.27
N LYS A 233 7.43 17.23 -21.08
CA LYS A 233 7.05 17.86 -22.37
C LYS A 233 6.44 19.24 -22.19
N ASN A 234 5.63 19.43 -21.17
CA ASN A 234 4.92 20.70 -20.94
C ASN A 234 5.32 21.37 -19.62
N ASP A 235 6.42 20.89 -18.98
CA ASP A 235 7.04 21.42 -17.76
C ASP A 235 6.04 21.55 -16.59
N ILE A 236 5.30 20.45 -16.33
CA ILE A 236 4.21 20.42 -15.36
C ILE A 236 4.75 19.92 -14.01
N PRO A 237 4.70 20.71 -12.93
CA PRO A 237 5.00 20.23 -11.59
C PRO A 237 3.97 19.20 -11.14
N ALA A 238 4.40 18.23 -10.33
CA ALA A 238 3.57 17.15 -9.85
C ALA A 238 3.70 16.93 -8.33
N GLY A 239 2.57 16.62 -7.69
CA GLY A 239 2.51 16.18 -6.30
C GLY A 239 1.87 14.80 -6.21
N SER A 240 2.37 13.94 -5.33
CA SER A 240 1.89 12.56 -5.19
C SER A 240 0.96 12.39 -4.00
N THR A 241 -0.08 11.58 -4.14
CA THR A 241 -0.81 11.05 -2.97
C THR A 241 0.08 10.05 -2.23
N VAL A 242 -0.24 9.69 -0.98
CA VAL A 242 0.54 8.70 -0.21
C VAL A 242 0.75 7.40 -1.01
N LEU A 243 -0.29 6.88 -1.67
CA LEU A 243 -0.19 5.66 -2.48
C LEU A 243 0.39 5.90 -3.89
N GLY A 244 0.51 7.16 -4.32
CA GLY A 244 1.18 7.55 -5.56
C GLY A 244 2.69 7.75 -5.39
N LEU A 245 3.18 7.77 -4.16
CA LEU A 245 4.61 7.88 -3.87
C LEU A 245 5.40 6.77 -4.57
N SER A 246 6.61 7.08 -5.01
CA SER A 246 7.50 6.26 -5.85
C SER A 246 7.06 6.05 -7.31
N ALA A 247 5.94 6.64 -7.77
CA ALA A 247 5.70 6.75 -9.22
C ALA A 247 6.72 7.66 -9.93
N LEU A 248 7.24 8.63 -9.19
CA LEU A 248 8.36 9.49 -9.59
C LEU A 248 9.50 9.31 -8.59
N PRO A 249 10.77 9.24 -9.01
CA PRO A 249 11.90 9.34 -8.10
C PRO A 249 11.83 10.62 -7.26
N THR A 250 12.36 10.57 -6.03
CA THR A 250 12.30 11.75 -5.14
C THR A 250 13.09 12.95 -5.71
N ASP A 251 14.16 12.69 -6.46
CA ASP A 251 15.02 13.68 -7.09
C ASP A 251 14.57 14.09 -8.51
N PHE A 252 13.43 13.62 -8.98
CA PHE A 252 12.90 14.06 -10.28
C PHE A 252 12.52 15.55 -10.22
N PRO A 253 13.02 16.41 -11.12
CA PRO A 253 12.93 17.87 -10.96
C PRO A 253 11.50 18.45 -10.85
N LEU A 254 10.53 17.76 -11.47
CA LEU A 254 9.12 18.17 -11.43
C LEU A 254 8.33 17.48 -10.31
N ASN A 255 8.94 16.61 -9.51
CA ASN A 255 8.35 16.04 -8.31
C ASN A 255 8.44 17.07 -7.18
N LYS A 256 7.30 17.59 -6.74
CA LYS A 256 7.20 18.62 -5.70
C LYS A 256 6.81 18.05 -4.33
N GLY A 257 6.79 16.72 -4.19
CA GLY A 257 6.54 16.03 -2.93
C GLY A 257 5.12 15.48 -2.79
N MET A 258 4.72 15.25 -1.55
CA MET A 258 3.43 14.66 -1.18
C MET A 258 2.38 15.74 -0.93
N LEU A 259 1.12 15.44 -1.27
CA LEU A 259 -0.03 16.30 -0.96
C LEU A 259 -0.99 15.61 0.03
N GLY A 260 -1.89 16.41 0.62
CA GLY A 260 -2.89 15.95 1.57
C GLY A 260 -2.66 16.44 3.00
N MET A 261 -3.33 15.82 3.98
CA MET A 261 -3.37 16.26 5.38
C MET A 261 -1.99 16.53 5.99
N HIS A 262 -1.02 15.65 5.76
CA HIS A 262 0.38 15.80 6.16
C HIS A 262 1.30 15.99 4.95
N GLY A 263 0.76 16.54 3.87
CA GLY A 263 1.52 16.83 2.64
C GLY A 263 2.47 18.01 2.79
N ASN A 264 3.27 18.22 1.76
CA ASN A 264 4.16 19.37 1.66
C ASN A 264 3.38 20.67 1.42
N VAL A 265 3.94 21.79 1.84
CA VAL A 265 3.29 23.12 1.73
C VAL A 265 3.03 23.49 0.28
N GLY A 266 4.02 23.31 -0.60
CA GLY A 266 3.92 23.65 -2.02
C GLY A 266 2.77 22.92 -2.72
N PRO A 267 2.75 21.57 -2.77
CA PRO A 267 1.65 20.81 -3.40
C PRO A 267 0.26 21.17 -2.87
N ASN A 268 0.10 21.36 -1.57
CA ASN A 268 -1.18 21.71 -0.96
C ASN A 268 -1.65 23.13 -1.36
N ARG A 269 -0.79 24.14 -1.27
CA ARG A 269 -1.13 25.53 -1.68
C ARG A 269 -1.41 25.61 -3.17
N LYS A 270 -0.54 25.01 -3.99
CA LYS A 270 -0.65 25.09 -5.45
C LYS A 270 -1.86 24.35 -6.01
N THR A 271 -2.45 23.42 -5.27
CA THR A 271 -3.77 22.85 -5.61
C THR A 271 -4.86 23.94 -5.69
N ASN A 272 -4.82 24.94 -4.81
CA ASN A 272 -5.77 26.06 -4.80
C ASN A 272 -5.26 27.31 -5.56
N GLU A 273 -4.13 27.25 -6.25
CA GLU A 273 -3.56 28.35 -7.05
C GLU A 273 -3.44 28.00 -8.53
N CYS A 274 -3.43 26.70 -8.88
CA CYS A 274 -3.36 26.24 -10.27
C CYS A 274 -4.62 26.66 -11.06
N ASP A 275 -4.47 26.83 -12.38
CA ASP A 275 -5.61 27.08 -13.30
C ASP A 275 -6.12 25.78 -13.94
N VAL A 276 -5.28 24.75 -14.06
CA VAL A 276 -5.65 23.41 -14.50
C VAL A 276 -5.07 22.37 -13.53
N LEU A 277 -5.96 21.58 -12.94
CA LEU A 277 -5.60 20.47 -12.06
C LEU A 277 -5.78 19.15 -12.81
N ILE A 278 -4.69 18.38 -12.91
CA ILE A 278 -4.66 17.12 -13.66
C ILE A 278 -4.52 15.97 -12.66
N ALA A 279 -5.59 15.23 -12.41
CA ALA A 279 -5.57 14.09 -11.48
C ALA A 279 -5.45 12.78 -12.26
N ILE A 280 -4.43 11.96 -11.94
CA ILE A 280 -4.14 10.71 -12.62
C ILE A 280 -4.18 9.56 -11.63
N GLY A 281 -5.17 8.64 -11.79
CA GLY A 281 -5.27 7.42 -11.00
C GLY A 281 -5.39 7.65 -9.50
N MET A 282 -6.20 8.65 -9.08
CA MET A 282 -6.45 9.01 -7.69
C MET A 282 -7.93 9.34 -7.48
N ARG A 283 -8.44 9.12 -6.26
CA ARG A 283 -9.89 9.15 -5.98
C ARG A 283 -10.39 10.40 -5.26
N PHE A 284 -9.58 11.42 -5.05
CA PHE A 284 -9.93 12.62 -4.29
C PHE A 284 -10.57 12.30 -2.92
N ASP A 285 -9.90 11.49 -2.11
CA ASP A 285 -10.36 11.19 -0.75
C ASP A 285 -10.21 12.39 0.19
N ASP A 286 -10.85 12.29 1.36
CA ASP A 286 -10.92 13.37 2.35
C ASP A 286 -9.55 13.77 2.92
N ARG A 287 -8.57 12.85 2.95
CA ARG A 287 -7.20 13.15 3.41
C ARG A 287 -6.43 13.98 2.42
N VAL A 288 -6.80 13.91 1.14
CA VAL A 288 -6.21 14.72 0.07
C VAL A 288 -6.95 16.05 -0.09
N THR A 289 -8.27 16.03 -0.04
CA THR A 289 -9.09 17.22 -0.39
C THR A 289 -9.33 18.17 0.79
N GLY A 290 -9.35 17.66 2.01
CA GLY A 290 -9.86 18.44 3.13
C GLY A 290 -11.28 18.94 2.84
N ASP A 291 -11.53 20.24 3.07
CA ASP A 291 -12.84 20.86 2.82
C ASP A 291 -13.13 21.00 1.32
N LEU A 292 -14.02 20.17 0.83
CA LEU A 292 -14.49 20.19 -0.58
C LEU A 292 -15.08 21.53 -1.02
N LYS A 293 -15.53 22.40 -0.09
CA LYS A 293 -16.07 23.73 -0.43
C LYS A 293 -14.98 24.69 -0.90
N THR A 294 -13.75 24.46 -0.50
CA THR A 294 -12.60 25.32 -0.79
C THR A 294 -11.57 24.68 -1.74
N TYR A 295 -11.71 23.39 -2.03
CA TYR A 295 -10.73 22.62 -2.79
C TYR A 295 -10.79 22.92 -4.28
N ALA A 296 -9.71 23.44 -4.85
CA ALA A 296 -9.46 23.66 -6.29
C ALA A 296 -10.60 24.37 -7.04
N LYS A 297 -11.31 25.32 -6.42
CA LYS A 297 -12.49 25.99 -7.00
C LYS A 297 -12.18 26.87 -8.19
N GLN A 298 -10.95 27.36 -8.29
CA GLN A 298 -10.47 28.23 -9.37
C GLN A 298 -9.99 27.43 -10.60
N ALA A 299 -9.70 26.12 -10.43
CA ALA A 299 -9.10 25.29 -11.47
C ALA A 299 -10.13 24.60 -12.36
N LYS A 300 -9.76 24.41 -13.63
CA LYS A 300 -10.38 23.39 -14.48
C LYS A 300 -9.79 22.03 -14.14
N ILE A 301 -10.63 21.02 -13.94
CA ILE A 301 -10.20 19.71 -13.44
C ILE A 301 -10.28 18.67 -14.55
N ILE A 302 -9.13 18.05 -14.85
CA ILE A 302 -9.01 16.88 -15.71
C ILE A 302 -8.81 15.66 -14.81
N HIS A 303 -9.64 14.63 -14.93
CA HIS A 303 -9.52 13.40 -14.15
C HIS A 303 -9.34 12.19 -15.06
N LEU A 304 -8.16 11.56 -14.98
CA LEU A 304 -7.82 10.33 -15.68
C LEU A 304 -7.93 9.16 -14.70
N ASP A 305 -8.83 8.23 -14.96
CA ASP A 305 -8.96 7.02 -14.15
C ASP A 305 -9.48 5.85 -14.99
N ILE A 306 -9.17 4.64 -14.56
CA ILE A 306 -9.69 3.41 -15.18
C ILE A 306 -11.09 3.07 -14.66
N ASP A 307 -11.44 3.55 -13.47
CA ASP A 307 -12.72 3.32 -12.80
C ASP A 307 -13.67 4.51 -13.00
N ASN A 308 -14.67 4.32 -13.84
CA ASN A 308 -15.67 5.37 -14.09
C ASN A 308 -16.44 5.79 -12.82
N SER A 309 -16.51 4.95 -11.80
CA SER A 309 -17.22 5.27 -10.55
C SER A 309 -16.45 6.27 -9.67
N GLU A 310 -15.15 6.42 -9.87
CA GLU A 310 -14.32 7.40 -9.14
C GLU A 310 -14.32 8.77 -9.83
N ILE A 311 -14.51 8.81 -11.16
CA ILE A 311 -14.44 10.07 -11.91
C ILE A 311 -15.62 11.00 -11.56
N GLY A 312 -15.31 12.12 -10.92
CA GLY A 312 -16.29 13.12 -10.53
C GLY A 312 -17.13 12.74 -9.30
N LYS A 313 -16.72 11.73 -8.54
CA LYS A 313 -17.41 11.26 -7.33
C LYS A 313 -17.38 12.30 -6.20
N ASN A 314 -16.21 12.80 -5.86
CA ASN A 314 -16.00 13.73 -4.74
C ASN A 314 -15.79 15.19 -5.22
N VAL A 315 -15.11 15.37 -6.35
CA VAL A 315 -14.78 16.67 -6.92
C VAL A 315 -15.39 16.78 -8.32
N PRO A 316 -16.12 17.85 -8.65
CA PRO A 316 -16.63 18.08 -10.02
C PRO A 316 -15.49 18.13 -11.04
N VAL A 317 -15.69 17.55 -12.22
CA VAL A 317 -14.66 17.39 -13.24
C VAL A 317 -15.09 18.02 -14.54
N ASP A 318 -14.24 18.87 -15.15
CA ASP A 318 -14.49 19.49 -16.47
C ASP A 318 -14.22 18.51 -17.61
N VAL A 319 -13.11 17.74 -17.54
CA VAL A 319 -12.77 16.74 -18.56
C VAL A 319 -12.52 15.38 -17.91
N LYS A 320 -13.39 14.43 -18.26
CA LYS A 320 -13.27 13.03 -17.87
C LYS A 320 -12.47 12.26 -18.92
N VAL A 321 -11.37 11.61 -18.51
CA VAL A 321 -10.60 10.72 -19.36
C VAL A 321 -10.65 9.32 -18.75
N LEU A 322 -11.55 8.50 -19.26
CA LEU A 322 -11.70 7.11 -18.81
C LEU A 322 -10.73 6.21 -19.59
N GLY A 323 -9.92 5.46 -18.88
CA GLY A 323 -8.95 4.51 -19.47
C GLY A 323 -7.73 4.27 -18.60
N ASN A 324 -6.97 3.26 -18.97
CA ASN A 324 -5.69 2.94 -18.32
C ASN A 324 -4.68 4.07 -18.54
N ALA A 325 -4.01 4.51 -17.47
CA ALA A 325 -2.98 5.55 -17.51
C ALA A 325 -1.87 5.24 -18.53
N LYS A 326 -1.49 3.97 -18.65
CA LYS A 326 -0.49 3.48 -19.62
C LYS A 326 -0.80 3.86 -21.08
N HIS A 327 -2.09 3.96 -21.40
CA HIS A 327 -2.55 4.25 -22.76
C HIS A 327 -3.01 5.71 -22.91
N THR A 328 -3.68 6.27 -21.89
CA THR A 328 -4.25 7.62 -21.98
C THR A 328 -3.18 8.71 -21.89
N ILE A 329 -2.16 8.55 -21.04
CA ILE A 329 -1.07 9.53 -20.88
C ILE A 329 -0.32 9.76 -22.21
N PRO A 330 0.17 8.75 -22.92
CA PRO A 330 0.86 8.95 -24.21
C PRO A 330 -0.01 9.62 -25.27
N MET A 331 -1.32 9.29 -25.29
CA MET A 331 -2.24 9.90 -26.25
C MET A 331 -2.41 11.40 -26.00
N ILE A 332 -2.49 11.82 -24.74
CA ILE A 332 -2.51 13.26 -24.38
C ILE A 332 -1.16 13.88 -24.70
N THR A 333 -0.06 13.26 -24.28
CA THR A 333 1.32 13.75 -24.49
C THR A 333 1.61 14.03 -25.97
N ALA A 334 1.10 13.18 -26.87
CA ALA A 334 1.27 13.39 -28.31
C ALA A 334 0.67 14.70 -28.83
N LEU A 335 -0.36 15.23 -28.15
CA LEU A 335 -1.07 16.46 -28.53
C LEU A 335 -0.58 17.68 -27.73
N LEU A 336 0.32 17.51 -26.75
CA LEU A 336 0.86 18.63 -26.00
C LEU A 336 1.91 19.39 -26.80
N GLU A 337 1.88 20.72 -26.65
CA GLU A 337 2.96 21.60 -27.05
C GLU A 337 4.14 21.47 -26.08
N GLU A 338 5.35 21.63 -26.59
CA GLU A 338 6.54 21.78 -25.75
C GLU A 338 6.54 23.16 -25.10
N ARG A 339 6.59 23.21 -23.76
CA ARG A 339 6.57 24.46 -22.99
C ARG A 339 7.54 24.40 -21.83
N LYS A 340 7.98 25.59 -21.35
CA LYS A 340 8.71 25.79 -20.11
C LYS A 340 7.93 26.74 -19.21
N ARG A 341 7.95 26.48 -17.90
CA ARG A 341 7.19 27.22 -16.89
C ARG A 341 8.04 27.58 -15.66
N PRO A 342 9.21 28.24 -15.87
CA PRO A 342 10.17 28.47 -14.79
C PRO A 342 9.56 29.29 -13.63
N GLU A 343 8.73 30.29 -13.93
CA GLU A 343 8.09 31.12 -12.91
C GLU A 343 7.12 30.32 -12.04
N TRP A 344 6.31 29.43 -12.66
CA TRP A 344 5.38 28.57 -11.95
C TRP A 344 6.11 27.53 -11.08
N ASN A 345 7.15 26.90 -11.60
CA ASN A 345 7.99 25.97 -10.83
C ASN A 345 8.69 26.68 -9.66
N ALA A 346 9.19 27.91 -9.84
CA ALA A 346 9.81 28.69 -8.78
C ALA A 346 8.83 29.09 -7.63
N GLU A 347 7.52 29.08 -7.86
CA GLU A 347 6.56 29.27 -6.78
C GLU A 347 6.54 28.08 -5.81
N PHE A 348 6.71 26.84 -6.30
CA PHE A 348 6.88 25.66 -5.44
C PHE A 348 8.19 25.72 -4.64
N ASP A 349 9.26 26.16 -5.26
CA ASP A 349 10.57 26.25 -4.59
C ASP A 349 10.54 27.27 -3.42
N ARG A 350 9.75 28.33 -3.54
CA ARG A 350 9.52 29.29 -2.43
C ARG A 350 8.74 28.66 -1.27
N ASP A 351 7.69 27.89 -1.58
CA ASP A 351 6.88 27.21 -0.56
C ASP A 351 7.70 26.09 0.13
N GLU A 352 8.53 25.37 -0.62
CA GLU A 352 9.46 24.35 -0.09
C GLU A 352 10.48 25.00 0.87
N LYS A 353 11.01 26.16 0.52
CA LYS A 353 11.92 26.90 1.40
C LYS A 353 11.23 27.33 2.70
N GLU A 354 9.99 27.83 2.63
CA GLU A 354 9.21 28.20 3.82
C GLU A 354 8.99 26.98 4.72
N GLU A 355 8.64 25.84 4.14
CA GLU A 355 8.45 24.58 4.87
C GLU A 355 9.75 24.10 5.51
N TYR A 356 10.88 24.20 4.77
CA TYR A 356 12.19 23.82 5.27
C TYR A 356 12.56 24.65 6.50
N ASP A 357 12.46 25.96 6.42
CA ASP A 357 12.86 26.87 7.50
C ASP A 357 11.96 26.72 8.76
N LYS A 358 10.66 26.43 8.59
CA LYS A 358 9.72 26.32 9.71
C LYS A 358 9.62 24.93 10.33
N VAL A 359 9.73 23.89 9.53
CA VAL A 359 9.40 22.50 9.93
C VAL A 359 10.56 21.54 9.70
N ILE A 360 11.07 21.46 8.45
CA ILE A 360 11.93 20.35 8.02
C ILE A 360 13.28 20.41 8.73
N GLU A 361 13.90 21.59 8.82
CA GLU A 361 15.21 21.74 9.46
C GLU A 361 15.19 21.27 10.91
N LYS A 362 14.16 21.68 11.67
CA LYS A 362 14.00 21.31 13.10
C LYS A 362 13.74 19.81 13.30
N GLU A 363 13.06 19.17 12.34
CA GLU A 363 12.70 17.75 12.45
C GLU A 363 13.83 16.84 11.96
N LEU A 364 14.52 17.20 10.88
CA LEU A 364 15.52 16.35 10.25
C LEU A 364 16.95 16.58 10.74
N TYR A 365 17.27 17.82 11.20
CA TYR A 365 18.62 18.24 11.57
C TYR A 365 18.70 18.85 12.98
N PRO A 366 18.06 18.24 14.00
CA PRO A 366 18.12 18.78 15.36
C PRO A 366 19.56 18.69 15.89
N THR A 367 19.99 19.73 16.61
CA THR A 367 21.32 19.81 17.23
C THR A 367 21.32 19.44 18.71
N GLU A 368 20.15 19.44 19.35
CA GLU A 368 19.97 19.17 20.79
C GLU A 368 18.67 18.43 21.06
N GLY A 369 18.43 18.04 22.29
CA GLY A 369 17.23 17.31 22.72
C GLY A 369 17.27 15.83 22.38
N GLN A 370 16.14 15.16 22.53
CA GLN A 370 15.97 13.74 22.20
C GLN A 370 15.99 13.50 20.69
N LEU A 371 16.13 12.24 20.29
CA LEU A 371 16.00 11.84 18.89
C LEU A 371 14.61 12.21 18.35
N LYS A 372 14.55 12.66 17.11
CA LYS A 372 13.30 12.91 16.39
C LYS A 372 12.98 11.80 15.40
N MET A 373 11.69 11.53 15.17
CA MET A 373 11.27 10.50 14.23
C MET A 373 11.78 10.76 12.81
N GLY A 374 11.63 12.01 12.32
CA GLY A 374 12.09 12.41 11.00
C GLY A 374 13.60 12.30 10.83
N GLU A 375 14.39 12.65 11.87
CA GLU A 375 15.85 12.47 11.89
C GLU A 375 16.23 11.00 11.69
N VAL A 376 15.58 10.07 12.39
CA VAL A 376 15.83 8.63 12.27
C VAL A 376 15.49 8.15 10.84
N VAL A 377 14.31 8.55 10.32
CA VAL A 377 13.87 8.19 8.96
C VAL A 377 14.87 8.68 7.91
N ARG A 378 15.29 9.95 7.98
CA ARG A 378 16.27 10.54 7.06
C ARG A 378 17.59 9.76 7.08
N LYS A 379 18.16 9.54 8.27
CA LYS A 379 19.45 8.84 8.40
C LYS A 379 19.42 7.41 7.87
N VAL A 380 18.35 6.67 8.12
CA VAL A 380 18.16 5.33 7.53
C VAL A 380 18.03 5.39 6.01
N SER A 381 17.26 6.35 5.48
CA SER A 381 17.12 6.55 4.04
C SER A 381 18.47 6.85 3.37
N GLU A 382 19.23 7.79 3.92
CA GLU A 382 20.56 8.15 3.43
C GLU A 382 21.54 6.98 3.48
N ALA A 383 21.55 6.23 4.59
CA ALA A 383 22.43 5.07 4.77
C ALA A 383 22.12 3.91 3.81
N THR A 384 20.86 3.81 3.31
CA THR A 384 20.48 2.87 2.24
C THR A 384 20.72 3.39 0.83
N GLY A 385 21.38 4.54 0.68
CA GLY A 385 21.59 5.20 -0.60
C GLY A 385 20.29 5.72 -1.24
N ASN A 386 19.24 5.91 -0.45
CA ASN A 386 17.89 6.32 -0.87
C ASN A 386 17.27 5.34 -1.89
N ASP A 387 17.52 4.04 -1.76
CA ASP A 387 17.07 3.02 -2.71
C ASP A 387 16.44 1.77 -2.08
N ALA A 388 16.12 1.83 -0.80
CA ALA A 388 15.40 0.75 -0.11
C ALA A 388 13.89 0.80 -0.37
N VAL A 389 13.21 -0.29 -0.07
CA VAL A 389 11.75 -0.35 0.04
C VAL A 389 11.36 0.16 1.43
N LEU A 390 10.59 1.21 1.47
CA LEU A 390 9.93 1.72 2.67
C LEU A 390 8.67 0.90 2.93
N VAL A 391 8.59 0.29 4.10
CA VAL A 391 7.33 -0.24 4.63
C VAL A 391 6.99 0.52 5.90
N THR A 392 5.74 0.95 6.08
CA THR A 392 5.32 1.62 7.30
C THR A 392 4.14 0.89 7.96
N ASP A 393 4.09 0.94 9.28
CA ASP A 393 2.83 0.77 10.00
C ASP A 393 2.02 2.08 9.96
N VAL A 394 0.96 2.20 10.73
CA VAL A 394 0.06 3.35 10.71
C VAL A 394 0.26 4.25 11.94
N GLY A 395 0.20 5.56 11.71
CA GLY A 395 0.36 6.59 12.74
C GLY A 395 1.44 7.61 12.40
N GLN A 396 2.09 8.21 13.43
CA GLN A 396 3.17 9.19 13.20
C GLN A 396 4.35 8.58 12.44
N ASN A 397 4.71 7.33 12.74
CA ASN A 397 5.73 6.59 12.00
C ASN A 397 5.46 6.53 10.49
N GLN A 398 4.18 6.33 10.09
CA GLN A 398 3.75 6.34 8.70
C GLN A 398 3.98 7.71 8.07
N MET A 399 3.48 8.76 8.71
CA MET A 399 3.56 10.12 8.17
C MET A 399 5.03 10.57 8.06
N MET A 400 5.86 10.32 9.06
CA MET A 400 7.28 10.62 9.03
C MET A 400 8.01 9.80 7.94
N GLY A 401 7.68 8.50 7.82
CA GLY A 401 8.23 7.64 6.77
C GLY A 401 7.92 8.15 5.37
N VAL A 402 6.64 8.38 5.04
CA VAL A 402 6.23 8.81 3.69
C VAL A 402 6.66 10.22 3.33
N ARG A 403 6.92 11.10 4.32
CA ARG A 403 7.41 12.47 4.10
C ARG A 403 8.91 12.52 3.85
N TYR A 404 9.70 11.73 4.57
CA TYR A 404 11.15 11.98 4.69
C TYR A 404 12.02 10.86 4.14
N PHE A 405 11.46 9.67 3.90
CA PHE A 405 12.18 8.61 3.20
C PHE A 405 12.25 8.90 1.71
N LYS A 406 13.43 8.74 1.12
CA LYS A 406 13.67 8.98 -0.30
C LYS A 406 13.80 7.66 -1.06
N TYR A 407 13.43 7.68 -2.33
CA TYR A 407 13.47 6.50 -3.22
C TYR A 407 13.86 6.90 -4.64
N LYS A 408 14.56 5.99 -5.31
CA LYS A 408 15.01 6.13 -6.71
C LYS A 408 14.19 5.28 -7.66
N GLN A 409 13.68 4.16 -7.16
CA GLN A 409 12.94 3.18 -7.96
C GLN A 409 11.44 3.24 -7.67
N THR A 410 10.66 2.82 -8.66
CA THR A 410 9.21 2.59 -8.52
C THR A 410 8.92 1.46 -7.54
N ARG A 411 7.68 1.37 -7.07
CA ARG A 411 7.21 0.34 -6.13
C ARG A 411 8.06 0.23 -4.86
N SER A 412 8.51 1.38 -4.35
CA SER A 412 9.37 1.49 -3.17
C SER A 412 8.62 1.86 -1.90
N VAL A 413 7.29 2.02 -1.93
CA VAL A 413 6.48 2.39 -0.76
C VAL A 413 5.35 1.39 -0.56
N VAL A 414 5.29 0.81 0.64
CA VAL A 414 4.27 -0.15 1.08
C VAL A 414 3.66 0.34 2.39
N THR A 415 2.38 0.69 2.35
CA THR A 415 1.67 1.25 3.51
C THR A 415 0.17 1.00 3.39
N SER A 416 -0.57 0.92 4.48
CA SER A 416 -2.04 0.93 4.48
C SER A 416 -2.53 2.37 4.34
N GLY A 417 -2.89 2.77 3.12
CA GLY A 417 -3.23 4.17 2.81
C GLY A 417 -4.70 4.51 2.99
N GLY A 418 -5.59 3.62 2.57
CA GLY A 418 -7.03 3.85 2.55
C GLY A 418 -7.75 3.43 3.82
N LEU A 419 -7.47 2.23 4.34
CA LEU A 419 -8.08 1.73 5.57
C LEU A 419 -7.33 2.20 6.82
N GLY A 420 -6.01 2.39 6.73
CA GLY A 420 -5.19 2.83 7.85
C GLY A 420 -5.05 1.77 8.94
N THR A 421 -4.75 0.55 8.54
CA THR A 421 -4.71 -0.63 9.42
C THR A 421 -3.44 -0.66 10.25
N MET A 422 -3.52 -0.36 11.55
CA MET A 422 -2.42 -0.62 12.48
C MET A 422 -2.14 -2.14 12.56
N GLY A 423 -0.86 -2.51 12.62
CA GLY A 423 -0.40 -3.90 12.53
C GLY A 423 -0.20 -4.41 11.09
N PHE A 424 -0.46 -3.59 10.08
CA PHE A 424 -0.21 -3.91 8.67
C PHE A 424 1.28 -4.12 8.38
N GLY A 425 2.14 -3.29 8.98
CA GLY A 425 3.51 -3.07 8.52
C GLY A 425 4.43 -4.27 8.63
N LEU A 426 4.46 -4.97 9.78
CA LEU A 426 5.38 -6.10 10.00
C LEU A 426 5.13 -7.26 9.02
N PRO A 427 3.90 -7.79 8.88
CA PRO A 427 3.64 -8.81 7.87
C PRO A 427 3.80 -8.29 6.43
N ALA A 428 3.45 -7.04 6.14
CA ALA A 428 3.67 -6.47 4.82
C ALA A 428 5.17 -6.37 4.46
N ALA A 429 6.04 -6.11 5.44
CA ALA A 429 7.49 -6.11 5.24
C ALA A 429 8.03 -7.52 4.90
N MET A 430 7.47 -8.56 5.52
CA MET A 430 7.78 -9.95 5.12
C MET A 430 7.41 -10.17 3.64
N GLY A 431 6.20 -9.83 3.28
CA GLY A 431 5.72 -9.96 1.90
C GLY A 431 6.54 -9.14 0.91
N ALA A 432 6.89 -7.91 1.25
CA ALA A 432 7.75 -7.06 0.44
C ALA A 432 9.14 -7.69 0.23
N LYS A 433 9.71 -8.32 1.25
CA LYS A 433 11.00 -9.02 1.12
C LYS A 433 10.92 -10.25 0.22
N PHE A 434 9.81 -11.00 0.23
CA PHE A 434 9.58 -12.07 -0.74
C PHE A 434 9.36 -11.55 -2.16
N GLY A 435 8.66 -10.42 -2.31
CA GLY A 435 8.39 -9.81 -3.61
C GLY A 435 9.57 -9.07 -4.25
N ALA A 436 10.56 -8.66 -3.43
CA ALA A 436 11.77 -7.97 -3.85
C ALA A 436 12.99 -8.49 -3.07
N PRO A 437 13.41 -9.75 -3.31
CA PRO A 437 14.44 -10.43 -2.50
C PRO A 437 15.80 -9.74 -2.52
N ASP A 438 16.13 -9.05 -3.61
CA ASP A 438 17.42 -8.38 -3.79
C ASP A 438 17.45 -6.94 -3.22
N ARG A 439 16.30 -6.40 -2.80
CA ARG A 439 16.20 -5.06 -2.26
C ARG A 439 16.27 -5.06 -0.73
N THR A 440 16.88 -4.03 -0.17
CA THR A 440 16.76 -3.74 1.26
C THR A 440 15.32 -3.33 1.58
N VAL A 441 14.72 -3.95 2.59
CA VAL A 441 13.38 -3.61 3.09
C VAL A 441 13.55 -2.99 4.48
N CYS A 442 13.16 -1.73 4.62
CA CYS A 442 13.15 -0.97 5.87
C CYS A 442 11.71 -0.78 6.34
N PHE A 443 11.38 -1.37 7.47
CA PHE A 443 10.06 -1.28 8.08
C PHE A 443 10.08 -0.32 9.27
N PHE A 444 9.34 0.77 9.17
CA PHE A 444 9.14 1.73 10.25
C PHE A 444 7.79 1.50 10.93
N THR A 445 7.82 1.39 12.25
CA THR A 445 6.62 1.22 13.07
C THR A 445 6.71 2.06 14.34
N GLY A 446 5.55 2.36 14.93
CA GLY A 446 5.47 2.82 16.32
C GLY A 446 5.43 1.62 17.28
N ASP A 447 5.64 1.91 18.54
CA ASP A 447 5.55 0.95 19.64
C ASP A 447 4.18 0.25 19.72
N GLY A 448 3.09 1.00 19.50
CA GLY A 448 1.74 0.42 19.45
C GLY A 448 1.51 -0.48 18.24
N GLY A 449 1.90 -0.05 17.04
CA GLY A 449 1.75 -0.84 15.81
C GLY A 449 2.54 -2.14 15.84
N MET A 450 3.78 -2.10 16.36
CA MET A 450 4.63 -3.28 16.49
C MET A 450 3.97 -4.39 17.31
N GLN A 451 3.27 -4.03 18.39
CA GLN A 451 2.66 -5.01 19.28
C GLN A 451 1.44 -5.72 18.66
N MET A 452 0.79 -5.13 17.66
CA MET A 452 -0.45 -5.69 17.08
C MET A 452 -0.21 -6.95 16.24
N THR A 453 0.99 -7.10 15.67
CA THR A 453 1.36 -8.28 14.85
C THR A 453 2.75 -8.81 15.19
N ILE A 454 3.22 -8.56 16.40
CA ILE A 454 4.57 -8.91 16.89
C ILE A 454 4.90 -10.40 16.75
N GLN A 455 3.90 -11.28 16.78
CA GLN A 455 4.05 -12.73 16.59
C GLN A 455 4.68 -13.08 15.23
N GLU A 456 4.59 -12.21 14.24
CA GLU A 456 5.20 -12.44 12.92
C GLU A 456 6.73 -12.36 12.95
N LEU A 457 7.34 -11.91 14.05
CA LEU A 457 8.77 -12.13 14.28
C LEU A 457 9.13 -13.63 14.24
N GLY A 458 8.18 -14.50 14.63
CA GLY A 458 8.35 -15.95 14.50
C GLY A 458 8.39 -16.41 13.04
N THR A 459 7.64 -15.79 12.15
CA THR A 459 7.71 -16.06 10.71
C THR A 459 9.04 -15.54 10.12
N ILE A 460 9.46 -14.34 10.48
CA ILE A 460 10.74 -13.75 10.06
C ILE A 460 11.90 -14.64 10.47
N MET A 461 11.90 -15.13 11.71
CA MET A 461 12.91 -16.06 12.24
C MET A 461 12.93 -17.37 11.44
N GLN A 462 11.77 -18.00 11.25
CA GLN A 462 11.66 -19.29 10.57
C GLN A 462 12.10 -19.22 9.11
N GLU A 463 11.70 -18.17 8.41
CA GLU A 463 12.02 -17.94 6.99
C GLU A 463 13.40 -17.27 6.78
N LYS A 464 14.10 -16.91 7.86
CA LYS A 464 15.41 -16.22 7.85
C LYS A 464 15.39 -14.96 6.97
N LEU A 465 14.33 -14.17 7.08
CA LEU A 465 14.14 -12.98 6.24
C LEU A 465 15.07 -11.84 6.66
N ASN A 466 15.75 -11.23 5.70
CA ASN A 466 16.54 -10.02 5.93
C ASN A 466 15.66 -8.78 5.83
N VAL A 467 14.96 -8.43 6.92
CA VAL A 467 14.12 -7.24 7.07
C VAL A 467 14.71 -6.34 8.16
N LYS A 468 14.86 -5.04 7.87
CA LYS A 468 15.33 -4.05 8.84
C LYS A 468 14.11 -3.40 9.49
N ILE A 469 13.92 -3.68 10.77
CA ILE A 469 12.76 -3.25 11.57
C ILE A 469 13.18 -2.09 12.45
N ILE A 470 12.58 -0.92 12.27
CA ILE A 470 12.86 0.30 13.01
C ILE A 470 11.64 0.68 13.84
N ILE A 471 11.72 0.54 15.15
CA ILE A 471 10.68 0.91 16.09
C ILE A 471 10.95 2.34 16.56
N LEU A 472 10.09 3.27 16.18
CA LEU A 472 10.08 4.66 16.66
C LEU A 472 9.28 4.69 17.97
N ASN A 473 9.98 4.44 19.07
CA ASN A 473 9.38 4.28 20.39
C ASN A 473 9.21 5.64 21.10
N ASN A 474 7.98 6.12 21.21
CA ASN A 474 7.65 7.35 21.93
C ASN A 474 6.73 7.15 23.15
N ASN A 475 6.41 5.90 23.48
CA ASN A 475 5.52 5.50 24.58
C ASN A 475 4.09 6.08 24.48
N PHE A 476 3.61 6.28 23.25
CA PHE A 476 2.26 6.78 22.98
C PHE A 476 1.66 6.21 21.70
N LEU A 477 0.35 6.12 21.62
CA LEU A 477 -0.36 6.13 20.36
C LEU A 477 -0.26 7.54 19.76
N GLY A 478 0.89 7.84 19.16
CA GLY A 478 1.35 9.20 18.89
C GLY A 478 0.41 10.04 18.03
N MET A 479 -0.19 9.47 16.97
CA MET A 479 -1.13 10.23 16.13
C MET A 479 -2.43 10.54 16.89
N VAL A 480 -2.96 9.61 17.69
CA VAL A 480 -4.16 9.83 18.52
C VAL A 480 -3.86 10.89 19.57
N ARG A 481 -2.68 10.82 20.21
CA ARG A 481 -2.21 11.83 21.15
C ARG A 481 -2.14 13.22 20.50
N GLN A 482 -1.57 13.34 19.31
CA GLN A 482 -1.49 14.61 18.56
C GLN A 482 -2.88 15.24 18.36
N TRP A 483 -3.89 14.44 18.01
CA TRP A 483 -5.27 14.91 17.92
C TRP A 483 -5.83 15.35 19.26
N GLN A 484 -5.58 14.60 20.34
CA GLN A 484 -6.03 14.95 21.69
C GLN A 484 -5.39 16.26 22.15
N GLU A 485 -4.12 16.49 21.82
CA GLU A 485 -3.43 17.73 22.13
C GLU A 485 -4.01 18.92 21.38
N LEU A 486 -4.12 18.82 20.05
CA LEU A 486 -4.52 19.94 19.20
C LEU A 486 -6.01 20.29 19.31
N PHE A 487 -6.89 19.30 19.52
CA PHE A 487 -8.34 19.50 19.38
C PHE A 487 -9.15 19.13 20.61
N PHE A 488 -8.56 18.50 21.63
CA PHE A 488 -9.25 18.01 22.82
C PHE A 488 -8.60 18.45 24.12
N HIS A 489 -7.97 19.65 24.15
CA HIS A 489 -7.44 20.29 25.36
C HIS A 489 -6.47 19.41 26.14
N GLU A 490 -5.57 18.68 25.45
CA GLU A 490 -4.54 17.80 26.05
C GLU A 490 -5.15 16.70 26.97
N ARG A 491 -6.39 16.29 26.69
CA ARG A 491 -7.05 15.22 27.44
C ARG A 491 -6.64 13.86 26.91
N TYR A 492 -5.47 13.39 27.32
CA TYR A 492 -4.86 12.12 26.87
C TYR A 492 -5.57 10.93 27.50
N SER A 493 -6.59 10.41 26.84
CA SER A 493 -7.35 9.24 27.29
C SER A 493 -6.90 7.99 26.55
N ASN A 494 -6.36 7.01 27.28
CA ASN A 494 -5.96 5.68 26.78
C ASN A 494 -4.97 5.71 25.60
N THR A 495 -4.04 6.65 25.60
CA THR A 495 -3.02 6.81 24.55
C THR A 495 -1.59 6.62 25.05
N ILE A 496 -1.39 6.63 26.37
CA ILE A 496 -0.10 6.34 27.00
C ILE A 496 0.16 4.84 26.90
N MET A 497 1.38 4.47 26.48
CA MET A 497 1.82 3.09 26.35
C MET A 497 2.91 2.78 27.36
N GLU A 498 2.74 1.71 28.13
CA GLU A 498 3.82 1.05 28.87
C GLU A 498 4.30 -0.11 28.02
N ASN A 499 5.52 0.01 27.48
CA ASN A 499 6.03 -0.92 26.50
C ASN A 499 6.90 -2.01 27.11
N PRO A 500 6.89 -3.23 26.54
CA PRO A 500 7.87 -4.25 26.88
C PRO A 500 9.26 -3.87 26.37
N ASP A 501 10.28 -4.56 26.84
CA ASP A 501 11.62 -4.48 26.27
C ASP A 501 11.64 -5.16 24.88
N PHE A 502 11.52 -4.37 23.82
CA PHE A 502 11.54 -4.86 22.44
C PHE A 502 12.88 -5.50 22.04
N VAL A 503 13.98 -5.07 22.63
CA VAL A 503 15.30 -5.70 22.42
C VAL A 503 15.32 -7.11 23.00
N ALA A 504 14.80 -7.30 24.21
CA ALA A 504 14.68 -8.62 24.81
C ALA A 504 13.73 -9.53 24.01
N ILE A 505 12.61 -8.99 23.51
CA ILE A 505 11.67 -9.74 22.66
C ILE A 505 12.36 -10.18 21.37
N ALA A 506 13.03 -9.27 20.65
CA ALA A 506 13.75 -9.60 19.41
C ALA A 506 14.78 -10.71 19.65
N LYS A 507 15.57 -10.61 20.73
CA LYS A 507 16.53 -11.64 21.14
C LYS A 507 15.88 -12.99 21.44
N ALA A 508 14.68 -13.01 22.02
CA ALA A 508 13.93 -14.24 22.28
C ALA A 508 13.52 -14.96 20.97
N TYR A 509 13.32 -14.21 19.89
CA TYR A 509 13.13 -14.74 18.53
C TYR A 509 14.46 -14.98 17.77
N GLY A 510 15.62 -14.84 18.44
CA GLY A 510 16.92 -15.00 17.78
C GLY A 510 17.26 -13.91 16.76
N ILE A 511 16.61 -12.75 16.84
CA ILE A 511 16.81 -11.62 15.95
C ILE A 511 17.78 -10.62 16.60
N ALA A 512 18.80 -10.20 15.88
CA ALA A 512 19.75 -9.19 16.33
C ALA A 512 19.02 -7.86 16.57
N SER A 513 19.44 -7.14 17.62
CA SER A 513 18.73 -5.95 18.04
C SER A 513 19.55 -5.01 18.90
N ARG A 514 19.27 -3.71 18.80
CA ARG A 514 19.87 -2.65 19.60
C ARG A 514 18.83 -1.56 19.89
N ALA A 515 18.89 -0.97 21.07
CA ALA A 515 18.20 0.28 21.39
C ALA A 515 19.16 1.46 21.26
N VAL A 516 18.66 2.62 20.87
CA VAL A 516 19.39 3.89 20.77
C VAL A 516 18.53 5.04 21.32
N GLU A 517 19.14 5.88 22.14
CA GLU A 517 18.53 7.07 22.73
C GLU A 517 19.33 8.34 22.41
N LYS A 518 20.64 8.19 22.22
CA LYS A 518 21.56 9.30 22.00
C LYS A 518 21.84 9.49 20.52
N ARG A 519 21.81 10.76 20.10
CA ARG A 519 22.03 11.13 18.69
C ARG A 519 23.37 10.71 18.15
N GLU A 520 24.42 10.79 18.97
CA GLU A 520 25.78 10.40 18.61
C GLU A 520 25.95 8.90 18.37
N GLU A 521 25.04 8.06 18.84
CA GLU A 521 25.04 6.61 18.66
C GLU A 521 24.23 6.16 17.45
N LEU A 522 23.40 7.04 16.87
CA LEU A 522 22.40 6.67 15.87
C LEU A 522 23.02 6.17 14.56
N ASP A 523 24.07 6.85 14.09
CA ASP A 523 24.74 6.47 12.82
C ASP A 523 25.39 5.10 12.93
N ASP A 524 26.08 4.83 14.05
CA ASP A 524 26.67 3.51 14.32
C ASP A 524 25.61 2.41 14.43
N ALA A 525 24.49 2.69 15.10
CA ALA A 525 23.39 1.74 15.25
C ALA A 525 22.71 1.42 13.90
N ILE A 526 22.54 2.43 13.03
CA ILE A 526 22.02 2.23 11.67
C ILE A 526 23.00 1.41 10.82
N ALA A 527 24.31 1.71 10.91
CA ALA A 527 25.34 0.98 10.18
C ALA A 527 25.40 -0.49 10.64
N GLU A 528 25.32 -0.74 11.95
CA GLU A 528 25.25 -2.11 12.52
C GLU A 528 24.02 -2.85 11.98
N MET A 529 22.84 -2.24 12.00
CA MET A 529 21.59 -2.80 11.47
C MET A 529 21.71 -3.17 9.98
N LEU A 530 22.20 -2.26 9.16
CA LEU A 530 22.27 -2.45 7.71
C LEU A 530 23.32 -3.48 7.29
N ASN A 531 24.45 -3.56 8.01
CA ASN A 531 25.52 -4.52 7.74
C ASN A 531 25.23 -5.92 8.30
N HIS A 532 24.25 -6.07 9.18
CA HIS A 532 23.87 -7.39 9.71
C HIS A 532 23.23 -8.25 8.60
N ASP A 533 23.72 -9.47 8.42
CA ASP A 533 23.10 -10.43 7.51
C ASP A 533 21.92 -11.13 8.22
N GLY A 534 20.71 -10.75 7.86
CA GLY A 534 19.46 -11.22 8.45
C GLY A 534 18.59 -10.10 9.01
N ALA A 535 17.53 -10.49 9.72
CA ALA A 535 16.64 -9.56 10.38
C ALA A 535 17.35 -8.78 11.49
N TYR A 536 16.99 -7.53 11.65
CA TYR A 536 17.49 -6.68 12.72
C TYR A 536 16.39 -5.77 13.26
N VAL A 537 16.30 -5.63 14.59
CA VAL A 537 15.39 -4.70 15.25
C VAL A 537 16.19 -3.55 15.86
N LEU A 538 16.02 -2.35 15.32
CA LEU A 538 16.53 -1.11 15.89
C LEU A 538 15.40 -0.42 16.64
N VAL A 539 15.55 -0.23 17.94
CA VAL A 539 14.61 0.52 18.78
C VAL A 539 15.16 1.93 18.96
N ALA A 540 14.59 2.90 18.26
CA ALA A 540 14.93 4.30 18.43
C ALA A 540 13.96 4.92 19.46
N ASN A 541 14.47 5.24 20.65
CA ASN A 541 13.72 5.97 21.68
C ASN A 541 13.71 7.46 21.30
N VAL A 542 12.57 7.90 20.78
CA VAL A 542 12.38 9.25 20.27
C VAL A 542 11.60 10.12 21.24
N GLU A 543 11.56 11.42 20.96
CA GLU A 543 10.82 12.35 21.80
C GLU A 543 9.34 11.96 21.94
N THR A 544 8.84 11.99 23.19
CA THR A 544 7.47 11.57 23.52
C THR A 544 6.42 12.51 22.93
N CYS A 545 6.73 13.81 22.89
CA CYS A 545 5.79 14.87 22.50
C CYS A 545 5.91 15.31 21.04
N GLY A 546 6.68 14.59 20.21
CA GLY A 546 6.83 14.88 18.79
C GLY A 546 5.48 14.92 18.06
N MET A 547 5.34 15.85 17.14
CA MET A 547 4.16 16.01 16.27
C MET A 547 4.54 16.00 14.81
N VAL A 548 3.62 15.58 13.97
CA VAL A 548 3.80 15.61 12.51
C VAL A 548 3.27 16.91 11.95
N TYR A 549 4.16 17.72 11.42
CA TYR A 549 3.86 18.97 10.73
C TYR A 549 4.44 18.97 9.30
N PRO A 550 3.88 19.78 8.37
CA PRO A 550 2.61 20.50 8.46
C PRO A 550 1.40 19.57 8.63
N MET A 551 0.31 20.14 9.14
CA MET A 551 -0.95 19.39 9.27
C MET A 551 -2.14 20.26 8.82
N VAL A 552 -2.96 19.75 7.90
CA VAL A 552 -4.28 20.29 7.58
C VAL A 552 -5.28 19.76 8.60
N PRO A 553 -5.94 20.60 9.42
CA PRO A 553 -6.98 20.13 10.33
C PRO A 553 -8.11 19.41 9.59
N ALA A 554 -8.75 18.43 10.23
CA ALA A 554 -9.87 17.73 9.63
C ALA A 554 -10.98 18.71 9.22
N GLY A 555 -11.43 18.61 7.96
CA GLY A 555 -12.42 19.53 7.38
C GLY A 555 -11.89 20.94 7.12
N GLY A 556 -10.59 21.18 7.29
CA GLY A 556 -9.94 22.44 6.93
C GLY A 556 -9.59 22.51 5.45
N SER A 557 -9.34 23.74 4.96
CA SER A 557 -8.79 23.94 3.61
C SER A 557 -7.34 23.45 3.53
N VAL A 558 -6.96 22.83 2.43
CA VAL A 558 -5.58 22.36 2.19
C VAL A 558 -4.53 23.47 2.24
N THR A 559 -4.95 24.73 2.16
CA THR A 559 -4.07 25.90 2.31
C THR A 559 -3.89 26.35 3.75
N ASN A 560 -4.75 25.89 4.67
CA ASN A 560 -4.69 26.27 6.09
C ASN A 560 -3.96 25.19 6.89
N MET A 561 -2.64 25.19 6.78
CA MET A 561 -1.80 24.21 7.45
C MET A 561 -1.25 24.77 8.77
N ILE A 562 -1.28 23.93 9.81
CA ILE A 562 -0.58 24.18 11.08
C ILE A 562 0.89 23.83 10.86
N MET A 563 1.78 24.78 11.13
CA MET A 563 3.22 24.65 10.89
C MET A 563 4.04 24.35 12.16
N GLY A 564 3.38 24.24 13.31
CA GLY A 564 4.02 23.89 14.58
C GLY A 564 4.41 25.07 15.48
N ASP A 565 4.48 26.28 14.98
CA ASP A 565 4.86 27.47 15.76
C ASP A 565 3.64 28.27 16.29
N GLU A 566 2.43 27.82 15.98
CA GLU A 566 1.18 28.50 16.37
C GLU A 566 0.55 27.75 17.56
N LYS A 567 0.83 28.23 18.81
CA LYS A 567 0.00 27.94 19.97
C LYS A 567 -1.02 29.05 20.19
#